data_f4f57c054dbdc0c2883db035df3081a8
#
_entry.id   f4f57c054dbdc0c2883db035df3081a8
#
_cell.length_a   1.000
_cell.length_b   1.000
_cell.length_c   1.000
_cell.angle_alpha   90.00
_cell.angle_beta   90.00
_cell.angle_gamma   90.00
#
_symmetry.space_group_name_H-M   'P 1'
#
loop_
_entity.id
_entity.type
_entity.pdbx_description
1 polymer ?
#
loop_
_entity_poly.entity_id
_entity_poly.type
_entity_poly.pdbx_seq_one_letter_code
_entity_poly.pdbx_strand_id
1 'polypeptide(L)'
;MWLITASGAVRTTYQYKTHAGASTVHNRVAASASMNGPRRLVTNVAVPTLTSGHRALHFLPDRVLIREGKNFAEVPYQRLELTAEPVRYIESEAVPRDGQIVDSTWQYVNVTGGPDRRYKYNRQLPILLYGRLTIWDDHGLHMIWYVSRAELAEKVAKALVNASSVPPPIIQP
;
A
#
# COMPACT_ATOMS: atom_id res chain seq x y z
N MET A 1 -5.40 5.06 -2.94
CA MET A 1 -4.34 4.07 -2.68
C MET A 1 -3.00 4.77 -2.55
N TRP A 2 -2.08 4.25 -1.76
CA TRP A 2 -0.76 4.82 -1.47
C TRP A 2 0.32 3.75 -1.53
N LEU A 3 1.51 4.11 -2.02
CA LEU A 3 2.74 3.32 -1.85
C LEU A 3 3.50 3.89 -0.65
N ILE A 4 3.85 3.03 0.29
CA ILE A 4 4.67 3.41 1.46
C ILE A 4 6.14 3.36 1.06
N THR A 5 6.82 4.51 1.16
CA THR A 5 8.23 4.64 0.75
C THR A 5 9.20 4.59 1.92
N ALA A 6 8.74 4.94 3.11
CA ALA A 6 9.51 4.83 4.33
C ALA A 6 8.58 4.75 5.54
N SER A 7 9.04 4.12 6.61
CA SER A 7 8.34 4.04 7.88
C SER A 7 9.30 4.32 9.02
N GLY A 8 8.86 5.11 9.99
CA GLY A 8 9.63 5.45 11.18
C GLY A 8 8.84 5.21 12.45
N ALA A 9 9.43 4.53 13.43
CA ALA A 9 8.81 4.33 14.72
C ALA A 9 8.80 5.65 15.53
N VAL A 10 7.70 5.94 16.20
CA VAL A 10 7.58 7.03 17.16
C VAL A 10 8.24 6.57 18.47
N ARG A 11 9.34 7.21 18.85
CA ARG A 11 10.18 6.78 19.98
C ARG A 11 10.15 7.71 21.19
N THR A 12 9.63 8.92 21.05
CA THR A 12 9.61 9.92 22.13
C THR A 12 8.19 10.37 22.47
N THR A 13 7.98 10.81 23.72
CA THR A 13 6.71 11.41 24.15
C THR A 13 6.34 12.64 23.32
N TYR A 14 7.33 13.41 22.88
CA TYR A 14 7.09 14.58 22.01
C TYR A 14 6.55 14.15 20.65
N GLN A 15 7.21 13.17 20.00
CA GLN A 15 6.72 12.62 18.72
C GLN A 15 5.31 12.03 18.86
N TYR A 16 5.04 11.25 19.91
CA TYR A 16 3.71 10.71 20.18
C TYR A 16 2.64 11.81 20.24
N LYS A 17 2.91 12.89 20.99
CA LYS A 17 1.98 14.02 21.13
C LYS A 17 1.76 14.79 19.82
N THR A 18 2.77 14.93 18.99
CA THR A 18 2.71 15.71 17.74
C THR A 18 2.27 14.92 16.51
N HIS A 19 2.23 13.58 16.62
CA HIS A 19 1.77 12.68 15.57
C HIS A 19 0.44 11.99 15.92
N ALA A 20 -0.45 12.73 16.58
CA ALA A 20 -1.82 12.31 16.87
C ALA A 20 -1.92 10.98 17.67
N GLY A 21 -0.90 10.63 18.45
CA GLY A 21 -0.82 9.37 19.19
C GLY A 21 -0.41 8.17 18.32
N ALA A 22 0.09 8.38 17.11
CA ALA A 22 0.57 7.29 16.27
C ALA A 22 1.83 6.63 16.86
N SER A 23 1.95 5.31 16.70
CA SER A 23 3.17 4.55 17.03
C SER A 23 4.18 4.54 15.87
N THR A 24 3.72 4.77 14.66
CA THR A 24 4.53 4.75 13.43
C THR A 24 4.10 5.88 12.50
N VAL A 25 5.05 6.52 11.86
CA VAL A 25 4.85 7.52 10.82
C VAL A 25 5.30 6.95 9.48
N HIS A 26 4.51 7.15 8.44
CA HIS A 26 4.79 6.65 7.11
C HIS A 26 4.95 7.80 6.11
N ASN A 27 6.00 7.75 5.30
CA ASN A 27 6.08 8.52 4.08
C ASN A 27 5.35 7.74 2.98
N ARG A 28 4.47 8.41 2.24
CA ARG A 28 3.64 7.78 1.23
C ARG A 28 3.61 8.59 -0.06
N VAL A 29 3.44 7.90 -1.17
CA VAL A 29 3.26 8.50 -2.50
C VAL A 29 1.93 8.02 -3.06
N ALA A 30 1.20 8.94 -3.70
CA ALA A 30 -0.07 8.61 -4.35
C ALA A 30 0.11 7.46 -5.35
N ALA A 31 -0.84 6.53 -5.33
CA ALA A 31 -0.81 5.36 -6.18
C ALA A 31 -2.17 5.11 -6.83
N SER A 32 -2.17 4.44 -7.95
CA SER A 32 -3.36 4.08 -8.71
C SER A 32 -3.31 2.64 -9.19
N ALA A 33 -4.48 2.07 -9.39
CA ALA A 33 -4.64 0.78 -10.05
C ALA A 33 -5.30 1.00 -11.43
N SER A 34 -4.87 0.24 -12.42
CA SER A 34 -5.44 0.24 -13.77
C SER A 34 -5.37 -1.15 -14.38
N MET A 35 -6.00 -1.32 -15.55
CA MET A 35 -5.90 -2.54 -16.34
C MET A 35 -4.98 -2.36 -17.57
N ASN A 36 -4.14 -1.32 -17.54
CA ASN A 36 -3.25 -0.99 -18.63
C ASN A 36 -1.84 -1.47 -18.32
N GLY A 37 -1.31 -2.34 -19.15
CA GLY A 37 0.09 -2.79 -19.07
C GLY A 37 1.09 -1.69 -19.45
N PRO A 38 2.39 -2.03 -19.52
CA PRO A 38 3.42 -1.09 -19.97
C PRO A 38 3.17 -0.69 -21.41
N ARG A 39 3.32 0.61 -21.73
CA ARG A 39 3.01 1.18 -23.05
C ARG A 39 3.70 0.49 -24.25
N ARG A 40 4.85 -0.17 -24.02
CA ARG A 40 5.63 -0.85 -25.06
C ARG A 40 5.31 -2.33 -25.19
N LEU A 41 4.47 -2.88 -24.30
CA LEU A 41 4.04 -4.27 -24.36
C LEU A 41 2.70 -4.33 -25.10
N VAL A 42 2.70 -4.95 -26.28
CA VAL A 42 1.45 -5.28 -26.98
C VAL A 42 0.94 -6.61 -26.43
N THR A 43 -0.26 -6.60 -25.90
CA THR A 43 -0.90 -7.80 -25.34
C THR A 43 -2.38 -7.82 -25.71
N ASN A 44 -2.92 -9.00 -25.89
CA ASN A 44 -4.34 -9.25 -26.13
C ASN A 44 -5.15 -9.46 -24.84
N VAL A 45 -4.51 -9.36 -23.69
CA VAL A 45 -5.16 -9.48 -22.38
C VAL A 45 -5.00 -8.19 -21.57
N ALA A 46 -5.96 -7.91 -20.72
CA ALA A 46 -5.87 -6.82 -19.77
C ALA A 46 -4.78 -7.11 -18.73
N VAL A 47 -3.92 -6.15 -18.47
CA VAL A 47 -2.80 -6.29 -17.51
C VAL A 47 -3.07 -5.43 -16.28
N PRO A 48 -3.50 -6.03 -15.17
CA PRO A 48 -3.63 -5.30 -13.91
C PRO A 48 -2.31 -4.65 -13.54
N THR A 49 -2.38 -3.39 -13.17
CA THR A 49 -1.18 -2.58 -12.92
C THR A 49 -1.37 -1.72 -11.68
N LEU A 50 -0.40 -1.74 -10.77
CA LEU A 50 -0.28 -0.80 -9.67
C LEU A 50 0.84 0.19 -10.00
N THR A 51 0.53 1.49 -9.95
CA THR A 51 1.49 2.55 -10.30
C THR A 51 1.60 3.57 -9.17
N SER A 52 2.83 3.98 -8.87
CA SER A 52 3.12 5.09 -7.96
C SER A 52 4.37 5.83 -8.42
N GLY A 53 4.20 7.04 -8.93
CA GLY A 53 5.29 7.82 -9.50
C GLY A 53 6.02 7.07 -10.62
N HIS A 54 7.31 6.84 -10.44
CA HIS A 54 8.16 6.13 -11.42
C HIS A 54 8.15 4.60 -11.24
N ARG A 55 7.46 4.06 -10.21
CA ARG A 55 7.35 2.63 -9.93
C ARG A 55 6.03 2.06 -10.44
N ALA A 56 6.07 0.86 -10.98
CA ALA A 56 4.86 0.11 -11.32
C ALA A 56 5.08 -1.39 -11.20
N LEU A 57 4.00 -2.10 -10.83
CA LEU A 57 3.89 -3.55 -10.91
C LEU A 57 2.85 -3.89 -11.99
N HIS A 58 3.24 -4.63 -13.00
CA HIS A 58 2.37 -5.09 -14.07
C HIS A 58 2.19 -6.61 -13.91
N PHE A 59 0.97 -7.05 -13.63
CA PHE A 59 0.65 -8.45 -13.38
C PHE A 59 0.30 -9.13 -14.71
N LEU A 60 1.32 -9.74 -15.33
CA LEU A 60 1.17 -10.55 -16.55
C LEU A 60 0.63 -11.93 -16.21
N PRO A 61 0.13 -12.72 -17.16
CA PRO A 61 -0.42 -14.05 -16.87
C PRO A 61 0.58 -15.05 -16.25
N ASP A 62 1.88 -14.88 -16.50
CA ASP A 62 2.95 -15.82 -16.10
C ASP A 62 3.95 -15.22 -15.09
N ARG A 63 4.00 -13.90 -14.96
CA ARG A 63 4.98 -13.20 -14.10
C ARG A 63 4.52 -11.79 -13.74
N VAL A 64 5.19 -11.19 -12.76
CA VAL A 64 5.06 -9.76 -12.49
C VAL A 64 6.24 -9.01 -13.10
N LEU A 65 5.93 -8.00 -13.90
CA LEU A 65 6.92 -7.09 -14.45
C LEU A 65 6.99 -5.85 -13.55
N ILE A 66 8.17 -5.61 -12.99
CA ILE A 66 8.44 -4.48 -12.12
C ILE A 66 9.08 -3.39 -12.94
N ARG A 67 8.52 -2.19 -12.90
CA ARG A 67 9.13 -1.02 -13.51
C ARG A 67 9.65 -0.08 -12.44
N GLU A 68 10.89 0.36 -12.57
CA GLU A 68 11.47 1.46 -11.80
C GLU A 68 12.15 2.46 -12.73
N GLY A 69 11.49 3.59 -12.94
CA GLY A 69 11.90 4.58 -13.93
C GLY A 69 11.83 4.01 -15.35
N LYS A 70 12.98 3.84 -15.99
CA LYS A 70 13.14 3.25 -17.32
C LYS A 70 13.52 1.77 -17.29
N ASN A 71 13.88 1.25 -16.12
CA ASN A 71 14.34 -0.12 -15.93
C ASN A 71 13.14 -1.04 -15.68
N PHE A 72 13.29 -2.28 -16.15
CA PHE A 72 12.35 -3.35 -15.93
C PHE A 72 13.06 -4.57 -15.35
N ALA A 73 12.42 -5.22 -14.41
CA ALA A 73 12.77 -6.51 -13.87
C ALA A 73 11.54 -7.41 -13.89
N GLU A 74 11.73 -8.71 -13.85
CA GLU A 74 10.64 -9.66 -13.80
C GLU A 74 10.76 -10.58 -12.60
N VAL A 75 9.62 -10.95 -12.02
CA VAL A 75 9.53 -11.92 -10.92
C VAL A 75 8.44 -12.92 -11.25
N PRO A 76 8.77 -14.22 -11.33
CA PRO A 76 7.76 -15.27 -11.46
C PRO A 76 6.85 -15.29 -10.23
N TYR A 77 5.57 -15.61 -10.41
CA TYR A 77 4.61 -15.67 -9.32
C TYR A 77 5.02 -16.61 -8.19
N GLN A 78 5.72 -17.72 -8.51
CA GLN A 78 6.18 -18.70 -7.54
C GLN A 78 7.20 -18.16 -6.54
N ARG A 79 7.84 -17.02 -6.86
CA ARG A 79 8.82 -16.36 -6.00
C ARG A 79 8.24 -15.17 -5.24
N LEU A 80 6.99 -14.79 -5.55
CA LEU A 80 6.33 -13.69 -4.87
C LEU A 80 5.66 -14.17 -3.59
N GLU A 81 5.95 -13.48 -2.53
CA GLU A 81 5.23 -13.59 -1.29
C GLU A 81 4.34 -12.36 -1.10
N LEU A 82 3.11 -12.61 -0.63
CA LEU A 82 2.10 -11.58 -0.46
C LEU A 82 1.38 -11.76 0.88
N THR A 83 1.21 -10.64 1.57
CA THR A 83 0.28 -10.57 2.71
C THR A 83 -0.68 -9.42 2.54
N ALA A 84 -1.90 -9.61 3.04
CA ALA A 84 -2.88 -8.54 3.15
C ALA A 84 -3.50 -8.55 4.54
N GLU A 85 -3.53 -7.40 5.17
CA GLU A 85 -4.11 -7.25 6.50
C GLU A 85 -4.78 -5.88 6.66
N PRO A 86 -5.84 -5.77 7.45
CA PRO A 86 -6.41 -4.49 7.80
C PRO A 86 -5.49 -3.72 8.73
N VAL A 87 -5.33 -2.41 8.48
CA VAL A 87 -4.51 -1.52 9.31
C VAL A 87 -5.26 -0.23 9.60
N ARG A 88 -5.21 0.23 10.84
CA ARG A 88 -5.73 1.54 11.25
C ARG A 88 -4.69 2.60 10.91
N TYR A 89 -5.11 3.62 10.18
CA TYR A 89 -4.24 4.72 9.76
C TYR A 89 -4.88 6.06 10.09
N ILE A 90 -4.12 6.95 10.74
CA ILE A 90 -4.57 8.31 11.06
C ILE A 90 -4.40 9.17 9.80
N GLU A 91 -5.51 9.60 9.23
CA GLU A 91 -5.51 10.38 8.00
C GLU A 91 -5.44 11.87 8.31
N SER A 92 -4.32 12.50 7.94
CA SER A 92 -4.09 13.94 8.09
C SER A 92 -4.38 14.73 6.83
N GLU A 93 -4.54 14.06 5.70
CA GLU A 93 -4.86 14.62 4.39
C GLU A 93 -6.34 14.41 4.04
N ALA A 94 -6.67 14.46 2.75
CA ALA A 94 -8.02 14.23 2.28
C ALA A 94 -8.43 12.76 2.44
N VAL A 95 -9.57 12.54 3.08
CA VAL A 95 -10.16 11.21 3.22
C VAL A 95 -10.58 10.69 1.84
N PRO A 96 -10.12 9.48 1.43
CA PRO A 96 -10.61 8.85 0.22
C PRO A 96 -12.13 8.68 0.24
N ARG A 97 -12.81 8.90 -0.90
CA ARG A 97 -14.27 8.82 -0.98
C ARG A 97 -14.84 7.45 -0.60
N ASP A 98 -14.06 6.39 -0.81
CA ASP A 98 -14.37 5.01 -0.50
C ASP A 98 -13.71 4.52 0.80
N GLY A 99 -13.08 5.41 1.55
CA GLY A 99 -12.41 5.10 2.82
C GLY A 99 -13.41 4.87 3.95
N GLN A 100 -13.17 3.85 4.77
CA GLN A 100 -13.94 3.56 5.96
C GLN A 100 -13.34 4.23 7.17
N ILE A 101 -14.03 5.22 7.74
CA ILE A 101 -13.66 5.82 9.03
C ILE A 101 -14.11 4.87 10.14
N VAL A 102 -13.20 4.46 10.99
CA VAL A 102 -13.45 3.54 12.11
C VAL A 102 -13.30 4.20 13.47
N ASP A 103 -12.67 5.37 13.53
CA ASP A 103 -12.43 6.11 14.77
C ASP A 103 -11.95 7.53 14.47
N SER A 104 -11.63 8.30 15.51
CA SER A 104 -10.97 9.61 15.40
C SER A 104 -9.95 9.82 16.52
N THR A 105 -8.98 10.69 16.28
CA THR A 105 -8.00 11.14 17.26
C THR A 105 -7.79 12.65 17.12
N TRP A 106 -7.02 13.24 18.03
CA TRP A 106 -6.65 14.66 17.95
C TRP A 106 -5.29 14.81 17.28
N GLN A 107 -5.11 15.87 16.51
CA GLN A 107 -3.81 16.17 15.86
C GLN A 107 -2.68 16.26 16.90
N TYR A 108 -2.96 16.86 18.06
CA TYR A 108 -2.05 16.93 19.19
C TYR A 108 -2.71 16.25 20.37
N VAL A 109 -2.11 15.17 20.86
CA VAL A 109 -2.62 14.41 21.99
C VAL A 109 -1.79 14.65 23.26
N ASN A 110 -2.41 14.53 24.41
CA ASN A 110 -1.72 14.40 25.68
C ASN A 110 -1.22 12.98 25.90
N VAL A 111 -0.58 12.70 27.02
CA VAL A 111 -0.03 11.36 27.33
C VAL A 111 -1.09 10.26 27.50
N THR A 112 -2.36 10.64 27.75
CA THR A 112 -3.49 9.73 27.88
C THR A 112 -4.31 9.57 26.59
N GLY A 113 -3.87 10.17 25.48
CA GLY A 113 -4.55 10.12 24.18
C GLY A 113 -5.67 11.16 23.97
N GLY A 114 -6.01 11.95 24.99
CA GLY A 114 -6.96 13.05 24.88
C GLY A 114 -6.36 14.29 24.21
N PRO A 115 -7.17 15.34 23.96
CA PRO A 115 -6.67 16.57 23.35
C PRO A 115 -5.65 17.28 24.24
N ASP A 116 -4.54 17.71 23.66
CA ASP A 116 -3.57 18.54 24.37
C ASP A 116 -4.06 19.98 24.39
N ARG A 117 -4.46 20.47 25.58
CA ARG A 117 -5.05 21.80 25.82
C ARG A 117 -4.10 22.97 25.52
N ARG A 118 -2.81 22.73 25.35
CA ARG A 118 -1.83 23.76 24.97
C ARG A 118 -1.99 24.22 23.53
N TYR A 119 -2.66 23.43 22.70
CA TYR A 119 -2.91 23.73 21.29
C TYR A 119 -4.34 24.23 21.09
N LYS A 120 -4.50 25.54 20.91
CA LYS A 120 -5.80 26.22 20.80
C LYS A 120 -6.64 25.74 19.60
N TYR A 121 -5.98 25.41 18.49
CA TYR A 121 -6.60 24.95 17.23
C TYR A 121 -6.32 23.47 16.99
N ASN A 122 -6.57 22.65 17.97
CA ASN A 122 -6.36 21.21 17.89
C ASN A 122 -7.56 20.56 17.18
N ARG A 123 -7.35 20.09 15.96
CA ARG A 123 -8.40 19.45 15.14
C ARG A 123 -8.47 17.94 15.37
N GLN A 124 -9.64 17.36 15.16
CA GLN A 124 -9.78 15.91 15.09
C GLN A 124 -9.32 15.41 13.72
N LEU A 125 -8.64 14.25 13.72
CA LEU A 125 -8.21 13.52 12.54
C LEU A 125 -8.96 12.19 12.51
N PRO A 126 -9.52 11.79 11.36
CA PRO A 126 -10.15 10.49 11.23
C PRO A 126 -9.12 9.36 11.22
N ILE A 127 -9.50 8.24 11.80
CA ILE A 127 -8.78 6.97 11.71
C ILE A 127 -9.52 6.10 10.70
N LEU A 128 -8.83 5.75 9.61
CA LEU A 128 -9.38 4.94 8.54
C LEU A 128 -8.88 3.50 8.64
N LEU A 129 -9.71 2.57 8.16
CA LEU A 129 -9.32 1.18 7.96
C LEU A 129 -8.81 1.00 6.54
N TYR A 130 -7.50 0.90 6.39
CA TYR A 130 -6.84 0.56 5.12
C TYR A 130 -6.54 -0.92 5.04
N GLY A 131 -6.45 -1.46 3.83
CA GLY A 131 -5.80 -2.74 3.58
C GLY A 131 -4.33 -2.54 3.30
N ARG A 132 -3.45 -3.11 4.11
CA ARG A 132 -2.02 -3.17 3.87
C ARG A 132 -1.72 -4.39 3.02
N LEU A 133 -1.34 -4.19 1.77
CA LEU A 133 -0.86 -5.21 0.87
C LEU A 133 0.66 -5.12 0.81
N THR A 134 1.34 -6.14 1.30
CA THR A 134 2.80 -6.26 1.21
C THR A 134 3.15 -7.30 0.15
N ILE A 135 4.04 -6.93 -0.76
CA ILE A 135 4.53 -7.78 -1.85
C ILE A 135 6.05 -7.81 -1.74
N TRP A 136 6.63 -9.00 -1.64
CA TRP A 136 8.09 -9.13 -1.54
C TRP A 136 8.60 -10.40 -2.22
N ASP A 137 9.90 -10.45 -2.47
CA ASP A 137 10.65 -11.62 -2.89
C ASP A 137 11.99 -11.70 -2.15
N ASP A 138 12.69 -12.81 -2.31
CA ASP A 138 14.01 -13.05 -1.72
C ASP A 138 15.17 -12.33 -2.45
N HIS A 139 14.89 -11.60 -3.54
CA HIS A 139 15.88 -10.91 -4.38
C HIS A 139 15.81 -9.38 -4.26
N GLY A 140 15.07 -8.87 -3.27
CA GLY A 140 15.06 -7.46 -2.91
C GLY A 140 13.81 -6.67 -3.33
N LEU A 141 12.82 -7.30 -3.93
CA LEU A 141 11.50 -6.66 -4.04
C LEU A 141 10.88 -6.57 -2.65
N HIS A 142 10.52 -5.37 -2.23
CA HIS A 142 9.72 -5.14 -1.03
C HIS A 142 8.88 -3.88 -1.22
N MET A 143 7.58 -4.05 -1.38
CA MET A 143 6.64 -2.96 -1.61
C MET A 143 5.43 -3.09 -0.70
N ILE A 144 5.04 -1.99 -0.06
CA ILE A 144 3.88 -1.91 0.82
C ILE A 144 2.88 -0.93 0.23
N TRP A 145 1.67 -1.40 -0.04
CA TRP A 145 0.58 -0.62 -0.59
C TRP A 145 -0.56 -0.47 0.42
N TYR A 146 -1.04 0.74 0.61
CA TYR A 146 -2.23 1.01 1.41
C TYR A 146 -3.42 1.25 0.47
N VAL A 147 -4.38 0.35 0.51
CA VAL A 147 -5.62 0.39 -0.28
C VAL A 147 -6.73 0.92 0.62
N SER A 148 -7.50 1.91 0.14
CA SER A 148 -8.55 2.59 0.90
C SER A 148 -9.67 1.68 1.40
N ARG A 149 -9.84 0.50 0.77
CA ARG A 149 -10.78 -0.54 1.17
C ARG A 149 -10.03 -1.82 1.54
N ALA A 150 -10.09 -2.19 2.82
CA ALA A 150 -9.32 -3.32 3.35
C ALA A 150 -9.63 -4.64 2.64
N GLU A 151 -10.93 -4.90 2.35
CA GLU A 151 -11.36 -6.12 1.68
C GLU A 151 -10.83 -6.26 0.23
N LEU A 152 -10.51 -5.14 -0.44
CA LEU A 152 -9.91 -5.21 -1.78
C LEU A 152 -8.45 -5.67 -1.72
N ALA A 153 -7.69 -5.27 -0.71
CA ALA A 153 -6.32 -5.75 -0.53
C ALA A 153 -6.29 -7.28 -0.34
N GLU A 154 -7.20 -7.81 0.48
CA GLU A 154 -7.32 -9.27 0.67
C GLU A 154 -7.71 -10.00 -0.61
N LYS A 155 -8.68 -9.46 -1.37
CA LYS A 155 -9.11 -10.05 -2.64
C LYS A 155 -7.96 -10.09 -3.66
N VAL A 156 -7.18 -8.99 -3.76
CA VAL A 156 -6.00 -8.92 -4.63
C VAL A 156 -4.95 -9.94 -4.20
N ALA A 157 -4.63 -10.02 -2.91
CA ALA A 157 -3.65 -10.99 -2.41
C ALA A 157 -4.08 -12.43 -2.73
N LYS A 158 -5.34 -12.78 -2.46
CA LYS A 158 -5.88 -14.11 -2.79
C LYS A 158 -5.82 -14.42 -4.29
N ALA A 159 -6.16 -13.46 -5.15
CA ALA A 159 -6.09 -13.64 -6.60
C ALA A 159 -4.67 -13.87 -7.09
N LEU A 160 -3.69 -13.15 -6.54
CA LEU A 160 -2.28 -13.30 -6.90
C LEU A 160 -1.68 -14.61 -6.38
N VAL A 161 -2.03 -15.03 -5.16
CA VAL A 161 -1.65 -16.35 -4.64
C VAL A 161 -2.21 -17.47 -5.50
N ASN A 162 -3.46 -17.37 -5.96
CA ASN A 162 -4.04 -18.36 -6.88
C ASN A 162 -3.31 -18.37 -8.24
N ALA A 163 -2.89 -17.21 -8.74
CA ALA A 163 -2.08 -17.13 -9.96
C ALA A 163 -0.71 -17.80 -9.81
N SER A 164 -0.10 -17.74 -8.62
CA SER A 164 1.18 -18.40 -8.35
C SER A 164 1.11 -19.94 -8.34
N SER A 165 -0.08 -20.50 -8.12
CA SER A 165 -0.29 -21.95 -8.11
C SER A 165 -0.53 -22.55 -9.51
N VAL A 166 -0.70 -21.71 -10.53
CA VAL A 166 -0.86 -22.16 -11.92
C VAL A 166 0.52 -22.40 -12.53
N PRO A 167 0.84 -23.60 -13.02
CA PRO A 167 2.12 -23.84 -13.70
C PRO A 167 2.22 -22.95 -14.96
N PRO A 168 3.42 -22.46 -15.30
CA PRO A 168 3.60 -21.65 -16.49
C PRO A 168 3.16 -22.45 -17.73
N PRO A 169 2.56 -21.80 -18.76
CA PRO A 169 2.17 -22.47 -19.96
C PRO A 169 3.39 -23.13 -20.61
N ILE A 170 3.26 -24.42 -20.91
CA ILE A 170 4.30 -25.16 -21.64
C ILE A 170 4.32 -24.58 -23.05
N ILE A 171 5.32 -23.77 -23.35
CA ILE A 171 5.60 -23.34 -24.73
C ILE A 171 6.19 -24.58 -25.41
N GLN A 172 5.37 -25.31 -26.18
CA GLN A 172 5.88 -26.33 -27.07
C GLN A 172 6.64 -25.63 -28.20
N PRO A 173 7.82 -26.13 -28.55
CA PRO A 173 8.64 -25.56 -29.63
C PRO A 173 8.00 -25.69 -31.00
#